data_a14564ca9f0dad6c04d3b7aa43686ff5
#
_entry.id   a14564ca9f0dad6c04d3b7aa43686ff5
#
_cell.length_a   1.000
_cell.length_b   1.000
_cell.length_c   1.000
_cell.angle_alpha   90.00
_cell.angle_beta   90.00
_cell.angle_gamma   90.00
#
_symmetry.space_group_name_H-M   'P 1'
#
loop_
_entity.id
_entity.type
_entity.pdbx_description
1 polymer ?
#
loop_
_entity_poly.entity_id
_entity_poly.type
_entity_poly.pdbx_seq_one_letter_code
_entity_poly.pdbx_strand_id
1 'polypeptide(L)'
;GAKITIDSASMMNKGFEVIEAKWLFGVRPDQIEVVVHPQSIIHSMVQFEDSSIKAQLGLPDMRLPIQYAFSYPDRLHASFPRLDFKTCTQLTFEQPDTKRFRNLALAYEALHQGGNMPCIINAANEVVVSAFLNDRISFLGMSDVIEKCMQQVSFIEKPTYEDYVATDKLTRIMANEL
;
A
#
# COMPACT_ATOMS: atom_id res chain seq x y z
N GLY A 1 11.15 -2.45 -9.45
CA GLY A 1 11.68 -1.19 -9.96
C GLY A 1 11.95 -0.19 -8.84
N ALA A 2 12.66 0.91 -9.12
CA ALA A 2 13.07 1.87 -8.09
C ALA A 2 11.89 2.44 -7.27
N LYS A 3 10.77 2.79 -7.93
CA LYS A 3 9.59 3.34 -7.25
C LYS A 3 9.07 2.39 -6.16
N ILE A 4 8.82 1.12 -6.47
CA ILE A 4 8.28 0.17 -5.50
C ILE A 4 9.23 -0.08 -4.33
N THR A 5 10.53 0.05 -4.52
CA THR A 5 11.51 -0.04 -3.44
C THR A 5 11.32 1.09 -2.43
N ILE A 6 11.11 2.33 -2.91
CA ILE A 6 10.88 3.50 -2.04
C ILE A 6 9.49 3.41 -1.38
N ASP A 7 8.46 3.04 -2.14
CA ASP A 7 7.11 2.86 -1.60
C ASP A 7 7.08 1.78 -0.50
N SER A 8 7.84 0.71 -0.65
CA SER A 8 7.98 -0.34 0.38
C SER A 8 8.75 0.17 1.60
N ALA A 9 9.87 0.88 1.40
CA ALA A 9 10.70 1.41 2.48
C ALA A 9 9.96 2.46 3.33
N SER A 10 9.09 3.27 2.72
CA SER A 10 8.27 4.27 3.39
C SER A 10 6.96 3.72 3.94
N MET A 11 6.63 2.46 3.67
CA MET A 11 5.33 1.82 3.89
C MET A 11 4.16 2.47 3.12
N MET A 12 4.43 3.33 2.14
CA MET A 12 3.37 3.88 1.28
C MET A 12 2.72 2.78 0.42
N ASN A 13 3.52 1.81 -0.07
CA ASN A 13 2.96 0.66 -0.80
C ASN A 13 1.91 -0.07 0.04
N LYS A 14 2.21 -0.32 1.32
CA LYS A 14 1.25 -0.94 2.24
C LYS A 14 0.03 -0.03 2.49
N GLY A 15 0.24 1.28 2.53
CA GLY A 15 -0.86 2.25 2.60
C GLY A 15 -1.80 2.17 1.39
N PHE A 16 -1.26 2.06 0.18
CA PHE A 16 -2.08 1.85 -1.02
C PHE A 16 -2.83 0.52 -1.00
N GLU A 17 -2.18 -0.55 -0.57
CA GLU A 17 -2.83 -1.86 -0.44
C GLU A 17 -4.02 -1.84 0.55
N VAL A 18 -3.96 -1.04 1.61
CA VAL A 18 -5.10 -0.85 2.53
C VAL A 18 -6.26 -0.17 1.79
N ILE A 19 -5.99 0.86 0.99
CA ILE A 19 -7.01 1.55 0.18
C ILE A 19 -7.57 0.60 -0.88
N GLU A 20 -6.71 -0.16 -1.56
CA GLU A 20 -7.10 -1.15 -2.57
C GLU A 20 -8.00 -2.25 -1.97
N ALA A 21 -7.64 -2.78 -0.80
CA ALA A 21 -8.41 -3.82 -0.12
C ALA A 21 -9.86 -3.38 0.17
N LYS A 22 -10.07 -2.13 0.59
CA LYS A 22 -11.41 -1.58 0.77
C LYS A 22 -12.25 -1.68 -0.50
N TRP A 23 -11.67 -1.29 -1.63
CA TRP A 23 -12.40 -1.25 -2.90
C TRP A 23 -12.56 -2.63 -3.53
N LEU A 24 -11.53 -3.47 -3.47
CA LEU A 24 -11.57 -4.82 -4.06
C LEU A 24 -12.51 -5.77 -3.32
N PHE A 25 -12.58 -5.65 -2.00
CA PHE A 25 -13.36 -6.58 -1.17
C PHE A 25 -14.64 -5.96 -0.58
N GLY A 26 -14.88 -4.67 -0.78
CA GLY A 26 -16.06 -3.98 -0.25
C GLY A 26 -16.10 -3.94 1.29
N VAL A 27 -14.95 -4.05 1.95
CA VAL A 27 -14.84 -4.04 3.41
C VAL A 27 -14.74 -2.62 3.95
N ARG A 28 -15.09 -2.44 5.24
CA ARG A 28 -14.92 -1.16 5.92
C ARG A 28 -13.46 -0.97 6.35
N PRO A 29 -13.00 0.29 6.51
CA PRO A 29 -11.63 0.59 6.96
C PRO A 29 -11.24 -0.10 8.27
N ASP A 30 -12.18 -0.23 9.21
CA ASP A 30 -11.97 -0.88 10.51
C ASP A 30 -11.83 -2.42 10.42
N GLN A 31 -12.10 -3.00 9.27
CA GLN A 31 -11.91 -4.43 8.98
C GLN A 31 -10.56 -4.74 8.31
N ILE A 32 -9.73 -3.71 8.06
CA ILE A 32 -8.43 -3.88 7.40
C ILE A 32 -7.32 -3.61 8.40
N GLU A 33 -6.52 -4.62 8.67
CA GLU A 33 -5.39 -4.55 9.58
C GLU A 33 -4.07 -4.79 8.84
N VAL A 34 -3.05 -4.01 9.18
CA VAL A 34 -1.69 -4.21 8.70
C VAL A 34 -0.85 -4.80 9.81
N VAL A 35 -0.14 -5.87 9.50
CA VAL A 35 0.87 -6.45 10.37
C VAL A 35 2.23 -6.49 9.66
N VAL A 36 3.30 -6.29 10.41
CA VAL A 36 4.67 -6.46 9.91
C VAL A 36 5.08 -7.90 10.15
N HIS A 37 5.53 -8.58 9.10
CA HIS A 37 5.96 -9.98 9.15
C HIS A 37 7.37 -10.11 8.54
N PRO A 38 8.44 -10.06 9.37
CA PRO A 38 9.81 -9.99 8.90
C PRO A 38 10.23 -11.14 7.98
N GLN A 39 9.69 -12.35 8.20
CA GLN A 39 10.02 -13.51 7.38
C GLN A 39 9.39 -13.46 5.98
N SER A 40 8.38 -12.62 5.78
CA SER A 40 7.66 -12.45 4.51
C SER A 40 7.17 -13.79 3.89
N ILE A 41 6.72 -14.69 4.74
CA ILE A 41 6.15 -16.00 4.33
C ILE A 41 4.62 -15.91 4.20
N ILE A 42 3.96 -15.20 5.12
CA ILE A 42 2.53 -14.91 5.04
C ILE A 42 2.35 -13.58 4.32
N HIS A 43 1.58 -13.60 3.23
CA HIS A 43 1.36 -12.43 2.38
C HIS A 43 -0.01 -11.77 2.58
N SER A 44 -1.01 -12.56 3.00
CA SER A 44 -2.34 -12.08 3.33
C SER A 44 -3.05 -13.06 4.25
N MET A 45 -3.99 -12.53 5.04
CA MET A 45 -4.83 -13.31 5.94
C MET A 45 -6.26 -12.79 5.91
N VAL A 46 -7.23 -13.70 6.09
CA VAL A 46 -8.63 -13.35 6.27
C VAL A 46 -9.09 -14.00 7.57
N GLN A 47 -9.59 -13.18 8.50
CA GLN A 47 -10.27 -13.65 9.70
C GLN A 47 -11.78 -13.66 9.44
N PHE A 48 -12.41 -14.79 9.71
CA PHE A 48 -13.86 -14.98 9.57
C PHE A 48 -14.60 -14.69 10.87
N GLU A 49 -15.92 -14.56 10.80
CA GLU A 49 -16.78 -14.27 11.96
C GLU A 49 -16.74 -15.38 13.03
N ASP A 50 -16.42 -16.62 12.64
CA ASP A 50 -16.21 -17.75 13.56
C ASP A 50 -14.83 -17.74 14.22
N SER A 51 -14.06 -16.66 14.05
CA SER A 51 -12.68 -16.47 14.53
C SER A 51 -11.63 -17.33 13.85
N SER A 52 -11.97 -18.14 12.87
CA SER A 52 -10.97 -18.87 12.07
C SER A 52 -10.19 -17.92 11.17
N ILE A 53 -8.92 -18.27 10.90
CA ILE A 53 -8.06 -17.48 10.02
C ILE A 53 -7.59 -18.37 8.87
N LYS A 54 -7.70 -17.85 7.64
CA LYS A 54 -7.03 -18.42 6.48
C LYS A 54 -5.92 -17.49 6.02
N ALA A 55 -4.75 -18.06 5.72
CA ALA A 55 -3.58 -17.31 5.28
C ALA A 55 -3.01 -17.88 3.98
N GLN A 56 -2.52 -17.01 3.12
CA GLN A 56 -1.71 -17.39 1.97
C GLN A 56 -0.25 -17.38 2.37
N LEU A 57 0.36 -18.55 2.39
CA LEU A 57 1.79 -18.75 2.66
C LEU A 57 2.54 -19.08 1.37
N GLY A 58 3.80 -18.65 1.30
CA GLY A 58 4.73 -18.98 0.23
C GLY A 58 6.04 -18.23 0.39
N LEU A 59 7.08 -18.65 -0.31
CA LEU A 59 8.28 -17.83 -0.43
C LEU A 59 7.96 -16.53 -1.18
N PRO A 60 8.66 -15.42 -0.90
CA PRO A 60 8.41 -14.14 -1.55
C PRO A 60 8.84 -14.16 -3.03
N ASP A 61 7.95 -14.65 -3.89
CA ASP A 61 8.16 -14.76 -5.33
C ASP A 61 6.86 -14.36 -6.05
N MET A 62 6.88 -13.23 -6.75
CA MET A 62 5.73 -12.71 -7.48
C MET A 62 5.26 -13.60 -8.64
N ARG A 63 6.09 -14.51 -9.13
CA ARG A 63 5.70 -15.45 -10.18
C ARG A 63 4.56 -16.37 -9.72
N LEU A 64 4.51 -16.71 -8.42
CA LEU A 64 3.48 -17.55 -7.85
C LEU A 64 2.07 -16.93 -7.97
N PRO A 65 1.81 -15.72 -7.44
CA PRO A 65 0.48 -15.10 -7.55
C PRO A 65 0.13 -14.73 -8.99
N ILE A 66 1.11 -14.33 -9.81
CA ILE A 66 0.89 -14.00 -11.23
C ILE A 66 0.46 -15.26 -11.99
N GLN A 67 1.16 -16.38 -11.84
CA GLN A 67 0.78 -17.65 -12.48
C GLN A 67 -0.62 -18.08 -12.07
N TYR A 68 -0.95 -17.98 -10.78
CA TYR A 68 -2.27 -18.36 -10.28
C TYR A 68 -3.38 -17.45 -10.80
N ALA A 69 -3.12 -16.15 -10.94
CA ALA A 69 -4.08 -15.22 -11.54
C ALA A 69 -4.44 -15.61 -12.99
N PHE A 70 -3.46 -16.08 -13.76
CA PHE A 70 -3.70 -16.54 -15.12
C PHE A 70 -4.37 -17.93 -15.23
N SER A 71 -4.16 -18.78 -14.25
CA SER A 71 -4.67 -20.16 -14.28
C SER A 71 -5.91 -20.38 -13.42
N TYR A 72 -6.37 -19.38 -12.70
CA TYR A 72 -7.50 -19.51 -11.77
C TYR A 72 -8.70 -20.20 -12.43
N PRO A 73 -9.36 -21.18 -11.78
CA PRO A 73 -9.11 -21.67 -10.40
C PRO A 73 -8.05 -22.77 -10.29
N ASP A 74 -7.41 -23.17 -11.37
CA ASP A 74 -6.49 -24.30 -11.42
C ASP A 74 -5.10 -23.94 -10.85
N ARG A 75 -4.46 -24.94 -10.20
CA ARG A 75 -3.08 -24.83 -9.71
C ARG A 75 -2.14 -25.55 -10.66
N LEU A 76 -1.43 -24.78 -11.48
CA LEU A 76 -0.47 -25.35 -12.44
C LEU A 76 0.80 -25.81 -11.74
N HIS A 77 1.43 -26.85 -12.29
CA HIS A 77 2.75 -27.27 -11.84
C HIS A 77 3.78 -26.17 -12.11
N ALA A 78 4.63 -25.90 -11.10
CA ALA A 78 5.73 -24.96 -11.21
C ALA A 78 6.99 -25.51 -10.53
N SER A 79 8.15 -25.13 -11.06
CA SER A 79 9.46 -25.45 -10.50
C SER A 79 9.94 -24.41 -9.46
N PHE A 80 9.04 -23.56 -8.96
CA PHE A 80 9.38 -22.56 -7.96
C PHE A 80 9.84 -23.23 -6.65
N PRO A 81 10.79 -22.60 -5.93
CA PRO A 81 11.19 -23.08 -4.62
C PRO A 81 9.98 -23.24 -3.69
N ARG A 82 9.99 -24.29 -2.89
CA ARG A 82 8.91 -24.56 -1.93
C ARG A 82 9.33 -24.15 -0.54
N LEU A 83 8.36 -23.67 0.24
CA LEU A 83 8.56 -23.42 1.65
C LEU A 83 8.85 -24.74 2.38
N ASP A 84 9.96 -24.77 3.13
CA ASP A 84 10.34 -25.91 3.97
C ASP A 84 10.21 -25.52 5.45
N PHE A 85 9.25 -26.11 6.14
CA PHE A 85 9.02 -25.89 7.57
C PHE A 85 10.13 -26.43 8.47
N LYS A 86 11.06 -27.25 7.96
CA LYS A 86 12.25 -27.66 8.73
C LYS A 86 13.24 -26.51 8.90
N THR A 87 13.28 -25.59 7.94
CA THR A 87 14.14 -24.42 7.96
C THR A 87 13.39 -23.18 8.43
N CYS A 88 12.11 -23.04 8.11
CA CYS A 88 11.23 -21.97 8.56
C CYS A 88 10.46 -22.43 9.82
N THR A 89 11.12 -22.39 10.97
CA THR A 89 10.56 -22.90 12.23
C THR A 89 9.78 -21.88 13.04
N GLN A 90 9.82 -20.61 12.66
CA GLN A 90 9.18 -19.51 13.39
C GLN A 90 8.60 -18.45 12.43
N LEU A 91 7.40 -17.99 12.75
CA LEU A 91 6.73 -16.86 12.10
C LEU A 91 6.43 -15.83 13.18
N THR A 92 6.86 -14.60 12.97
CA THR A 92 6.69 -13.51 13.94
C THR A 92 5.91 -12.35 13.32
N PHE A 93 5.16 -11.65 14.16
CA PHE A 93 4.35 -10.50 13.76
C PHE A 93 4.60 -9.34 14.69
N GLU A 94 4.63 -8.14 14.11
CA GLU A 94 4.83 -6.89 14.81
C GLU A 94 3.74 -5.90 14.39
N GLN A 95 3.40 -4.98 15.27
CA GLN A 95 2.52 -3.87 14.93
C GLN A 95 3.31 -2.82 14.12
N PRO A 96 2.73 -2.25 13.06
CA PRO A 96 3.38 -1.20 12.31
C PRO A 96 3.51 0.07 13.16
N ASP A 97 4.70 0.66 13.17
CA ASP A 97 4.96 1.93 13.83
C ASP A 97 4.54 3.10 12.92
N THR A 98 3.30 3.55 13.05
CA THR A 98 2.75 4.65 12.23
C THR A 98 3.37 6.03 12.57
N LYS A 99 4.07 6.17 13.68
CA LYS A 99 4.84 7.40 14.00
C LYS A 99 6.12 7.43 13.20
N ARG A 100 6.81 6.31 13.11
CA ARG A 100 8.03 6.15 12.31
C ARG A 100 7.74 6.14 10.82
N PHE A 101 6.65 5.49 10.42
CA PHE A 101 6.21 5.36 9.02
C PHE A 101 4.99 6.26 8.77
N ARG A 102 5.24 7.57 8.69
CA ARG A 102 4.18 8.59 8.53
C ARG A 102 3.33 8.33 7.28
N ASN A 103 3.91 7.83 6.20
CA ASN A 103 3.18 7.53 4.96
C ASN A 103 2.06 6.51 5.15
N LEU A 104 2.25 5.50 6.00
CA LEU A 104 1.19 4.55 6.33
C LEU A 104 0.05 5.24 7.11
N ALA A 105 0.39 6.14 8.05
CA ALA A 105 -0.62 6.92 8.77
C ALA A 105 -1.42 7.82 7.82
N LEU A 106 -0.74 8.53 6.91
CA LEU A 106 -1.39 9.38 5.89
C LEU A 106 -2.34 8.58 4.99
N ALA A 107 -1.97 7.34 4.63
CA ALA A 107 -2.85 6.47 3.86
C ALA A 107 -4.11 6.07 4.63
N TYR A 108 -4.01 5.78 5.93
CA TYR A 108 -5.18 5.57 6.79
C TYR A 108 -6.04 6.82 6.90
N GLU A 109 -5.42 8.00 7.07
CA GLU A 109 -6.15 9.27 7.10
C GLU A 109 -6.92 9.49 5.79
N ALA A 110 -6.27 9.28 4.63
CA ALA A 110 -6.91 9.38 3.32
C ALA A 110 -8.06 8.37 3.13
N LEU A 111 -7.88 7.15 3.63
CA LEU A 111 -8.91 6.10 3.58
C LEU A 111 -10.14 6.48 4.40
N HIS A 112 -9.95 7.02 5.61
CA HIS A 112 -11.02 7.42 6.50
C HIS A 112 -11.75 8.65 5.98
N GLN A 113 -11.04 9.63 5.44
CA GLN A 113 -11.62 10.85 4.88
C GLN A 113 -12.39 10.55 3.59
N GLY A 114 -11.90 9.63 2.77
CA GLY A 114 -12.53 9.24 1.51
C GLY A 114 -12.47 10.32 0.43
N GLY A 115 -13.51 10.42 -0.38
CA GLY A 115 -13.58 11.40 -1.48
C GLY A 115 -12.37 11.31 -2.42
N ASN A 116 -11.79 12.48 -2.74
CA ASN A 116 -10.60 12.56 -3.58
C ASN A 116 -9.26 12.41 -2.82
N MET A 117 -9.27 12.19 -1.49
CA MET A 117 -8.02 12.07 -0.71
C MET A 117 -7.10 10.92 -1.18
N PRO A 118 -7.59 9.72 -1.52
CA PRO A 118 -6.74 8.68 -2.09
C PRO A 118 -6.04 9.09 -3.40
N CYS A 119 -6.70 9.91 -4.22
CA CYS A 119 -6.11 10.47 -5.44
C CYS A 119 -4.99 11.48 -5.11
N ILE A 120 -5.23 12.34 -4.13
CA ILE A 120 -4.24 13.33 -3.68
C ILE A 120 -2.97 12.63 -3.18
N ILE A 121 -3.10 11.67 -2.28
CA ILE A 121 -1.94 10.96 -1.73
C ILE A 121 -1.16 10.20 -2.81
N ASN A 122 -1.86 9.59 -3.77
CA ASN A 122 -1.22 8.89 -4.87
C ASN A 122 -0.44 9.84 -5.79
N ALA A 123 -1.06 10.94 -6.22
CA ALA A 123 -0.44 11.92 -7.10
C ALA A 123 0.78 12.59 -6.43
N ALA A 124 0.66 12.99 -5.16
CA ALA A 124 1.76 13.55 -4.40
C ALA A 124 2.90 12.53 -4.23
N ASN A 125 2.60 11.27 -3.89
CA ASN A 125 3.61 10.24 -3.72
C ASN A 125 4.43 9.99 -4.99
N GLU A 126 3.80 9.96 -6.15
CA GLU A 126 4.54 9.78 -7.41
C GLU A 126 5.55 10.91 -7.66
N VAL A 127 5.17 12.16 -7.34
CA VAL A 127 6.07 13.30 -7.48
C VAL A 127 7.23 13.23 -6.50
N VAL A 128 6.96 13.00 -5.21
CA VAL A 128 8.01 13.00 -4.18
C VAL A 128 8.96 11.81 -4.32
N VAL A 129 8.46 10.63 -4.73
CA VAL A 129 9.32 9.48 -5.01
C VAL A 129 10.25 9.78 -6.19
N SER A 130 9.76 10.41 -7.25
CA SER A 130 10.60 10.86 -8.36
C SER A 130 11.62 11.90 -7.90
N ALA A 131 11.23 12.85 -7.06
CA ALA A 131 12.14 13.87 -6.51
C ALA A 131 13.21 13.23 -5.62
N PHE A 132 12.87 12.26 -4.77
CA PHE A 132 13.81 11.54 -3.92
C PHE A 132 14.82 10.73 -4.75
N LEU A 133 14.37 10.02 -5.78
CA LEU A 133 15.25 9.24 -6.66
C LEU A 133 16.22 10.12 -7.48
N ASN A 134 15.94 11.42 -7.55
CA ASN A 134 16.81 12.42 -8.19
C ASN A 134 17.50 13.34 -7.17
N ASP A 135 17.63 12.93 -5.91
CA ASP A 135 18.31 13.63 -4.82
C ASP A 135 17.80 15.07 -4.56
N ARG A 136 16.53 15.36 -4.91
CA ARG A 136 15.93 16.68 -4.74
C ARG A 136 15.20 16.87 -3.42
N ILE A 137 14.86 15.79 -2.73
CA ILE A 137 14.16 15.79 -1.43
C ILE A 137 14.73 14.68 -0.55
N SER A 138 14.68 14.86 0.77
CA SER A 138 15.05 13.82 1.73
C SER A 138 13.97 12.75 1.88
N PHE A 139 14.32 11.58 2.41
CA PHE A 139 13.38 10.49 2.65
C PHE A 139 12.21 10.91 3.56
N LEU A 140 12.49 11.64 4.63
CA LEU A 140 11.45 12.17 5.53
C LEU A 140 10.67 13.32 4.90
N GLY A 141 11.32 14.16 4.11
CA GLY A 141 10.67 15.25 3.40
C GLY A 141 9.56 14.80 2.44
N MET A 142 9.62 13.55 1.96
CA MET A 142 8.53 13.00 1.13
C MET A 142 7.20 13.03 1.88
N SER A 143 7.18 12.58 3.13
CA SER A 143 5.96 12.58 3.94
C SER A 143 5.43 13.99 4.20
N ASP A 144 6.33 14.96 4.42
CA ASP A 144 5.96 16.36 4.69
C ASP A 144 5.25 17.00 3.48
N VAL A 145 5.75 16.74 2.26
CA VAL A 145 5.11 17.23 1.03
C VAL A 145 3.75 16.57 0.80
N ILE A 146 3.66 15.24 0.98
CA ILE A 146 2.38 14.52 0.84
C ILE A 146 1.34 15.10 1.81
N GLU A 147 1.70 15.28 3.08
CA GLU A 147 0.81 15.82 4.09
C GLU A 147 0.35 17.25 3.74
N LYS A 148 1.24 18.11 3.27
CA LYS A 148 0.88 19.45 2.80
C LYS A 148 -0.08 19.40 1.61
N CYS A 149 0.12 18.52 0.65
CA CYS A 149 -0.82 18.34 -0.46
C CYS A 149 -2.21 17.92 0.04
N MET A 150 -2.29 16.97 1.00
CA MET A 150 -3.56 16.57 1.60
C MET A 150 -4.27 17.71 2.33
N GLN A 151 -3.53 18.66 2.91
CA GLN A 151 -4.09 19.80 3.63
C GLN A 151 -4.52 20.94 2.69
N GLN A 152 -3.85 21.14 1.56
CA GLN A 152 -4.00 22.32 0.71
C GLN A 152 -4.84 22.07 -0.53
N VAL A 153 -4.87 20.86 -1.08
CA VAL A 153 -5.72 20.53 -2.22
C VAL A 153 -7.17 20.44 -1.76
N SER A 154 -8.06 21.08 -2.50
CA SER A 154 -9.50 21.11 -2.16
C SER A 154 -10.09 19.71 -2.07
N PHE A 155 -10.74 19.43 -0.94
CA PHE A 155 -11.44 18.19 -0.71
C PHE A 155 -12.77 18.14 -1.48
N ILE A 156 -13.04 17.00 -2.14
CA ILE A 156 -14.29 16.71 -2.84
C ILE A 156 -14.83 15.38 -2.30
N GLU A 157 -15.97 15.42 -1.61
CA GLU A 157 -16.53 14.25 -0.93
C GLU A 157 -17.00 13.16 -1.90
N LYS A 158 -17.59 13.55 -3.02
CA LYS A 158 -18.14 12.64 -4.06
C LYS A 158 -17.60 13.04 -5.43
N PRO A 159 -16.31 12.77 -5.71
CA PRO A 159 -15.68 13.20 -6.94
C PRO A 159 -16.20 12.42 -8.15
N THR A 160 -16.40 13.12 -9.26
CA THR A 160 -16.59 12.54 -10.58
C THR A 160 -15.24 12.08 -11.15
N TYR A 161 -15.24 11.44 -12.30
CA TYR A 161 -14.01 11.08 -13.00
C TYR A 161 -13.19 12.34 -13.37
N GLU A 162 -13.87 13.38 -13.87
CA GLU A 162 -13.26 14.66 -14.21
C GLU A 162 -12.64 15.35 -13.00
N ASP A 163 -13.29 15.25 -11.83
CA ASP A 163 -12.74 15.75 -10.55
C ASP A 163 -11.47 15.02 -10.16
N TYR A 164 -11.40 13.70 -10.35
CA TYR A 164 -10.18 12.92 -10.10
C TYR A 164 -9.04 13.35 -11.04
N VAL A 165 -9.31 13.53 -12.34
CA VAL A 165 -8.30 14.02 -13.30
C VAL A 165 -7.80 15.41 -12.93
N ALA A 166 -8.70 16.32 -12.56
CA ALA A 166 -8.34 17.67 -12.12
C ALA A 166 -7.54 17.65 -10.80
N THR A 167 -7.96 16.84 -9.82
CA THR A 167 -7.28 16.65 -8.54
C THR A 167 -5.85 16.12 -8.74
N ASP A 168 -5.66 15.06 -9.53
CA ASP A 168 -4.34 14.49 -9.82
C ASP A 168 -3.41 15.56 -10.42
N LYS A 169 -3.88 16.28 -11.45
CA LYS A 169 -3.09 17.32 -12.10
C LYS A 169 -2.70 18.45 -11.14
N LEU A 170 -3.65 18.95 -10.35
CA LEU A 170 -3.41 20.02 -9.41
C LEU A 170 -2.43 19.61 -8.32
N THR A 171 -2.62 18.39 -7.77
CA THR A 171 -1.74 17.84 -6.74
C THR A 171 -0.31 17.69 -7.23
N ARG A 172 -0.11 17.23 -8.48
CA ARG A 172 1.23 17.11 -9.06
C ARG A 172 1.91 18.46 -9.23
N ILE A 173 1.17 19.51 -9.62
CA ILE A 173 1.72 20.87 -9.70
C ILE A 173 2.16 21.31 -8.31
N MET A 174 1.27 21.24 -7.33
CA MET A 174 1.53 21.65 -5.94
C MET A 174 2.72 20.90 -5.33
N ALA A 175 2.78 19.56 -5.50
CA ALA A 175 3.87 18.75 -4.96
C ALA A 175 5.25 19.08 -5.59
N ASN A 176 5.29 19.64 -6.79
CA ASN A 176 6.54 20.11 -7.41
C ASN A 176 6.97 21.50 -6.93
N GLU A 177 6.04 22.29 -6.40
CA GLU A 177 6.31 23.65 -5.89
C GLU A 177 6.73 23.65 -4.40
N LEU A 178 6.39 22.59 -3.66
CA LEU A 178 6.73 22.37 -2.24
C LEU A 178 8.11 21.74 -2.04
#